data_340ebdeb745718118647b151ba0b2655
#
_entry.id   340ebdeb745718118647b151ba0b2655
#
_cell.length_a   1.000
_cell.length_b   1.000
_cell.length_c   1.000
_cell.angle_alpha   90.00
_cell.angle_beta   90.00
_cell.angle_gamma   90.00
#
_symmetry.space_group_name_H-M   'P 1'
#
loop_
_entity.id
_entity.type
_entity.pdbx_description
1 polymer ?
#
loop_
_entity_poly.entity_id
_entity_poly.type
_entity_poly.pdbx_seq_one_letter_code
_entity_poly.pdbx_strand_id
1 'polypeptide(L)'
;KYHTAFYKCEVNDTKHLYHYYDKSKPPLRAITSLSHDKAFEVLTKHSDMSPDFWDNWLNKRYADEKTVRDKFISIGGRPVNSAPVYFTLGANEGMKTWFDNLAWIKIPVSEFDLDAVSFAYGDSFAVFNPSLDTGEEWWGQVFRYKDMLRLIDRYGYPEDPPYDMKNRIFPNDRHIHLCLKYIEAHVWSD
;
A
#
# COMPACT_ATOMS: atom_id res chain seq x y z
N LYS A 1 2.59 -34.30 -18.30
CA LYS A 1 1.33 -33.81 -17.71
C LYS A 1 1.75 -32.84 -16.61
N TYR A 2 1.78 -31.55 -16.91
CA TYR A 2 2.02 -30.49 -15.92
C TYR A 2 0.66 -30.16 -15.30
N HIS A 3 0.48 -30.50 -14.03
CA HIS A 3 -0.61 -29.97 -13.23
C HIS A 3 -0.29 -28.51 -12.93
N THR A 4 -0.84 -27.61 -13.73
CA THR A 4 -0.97 -26.21 -13.38
C THR A 4 -2.03 -26.16 -12.26
N ALA A 5 -1.60 -26.17 -11.01
CA ALA A 5 -2.46 -25.81 -9.91
C ALA A 5 -2.80 -24.32 -10.12
N PHE A 6 -3.98 -24.05 -10.66
CA PHE A 6 -4.58 -22.73 -10.57
C PHE A 6 -4.82 -22.45 -9.09
N TYR A 7 -3.88 -21.77 -8.44
CA TYR A 7 -4.15 -21.11 -7.18
C TYR A 7 -5.24 -20.09 -7.46
N LYS A 8 -6.48 -20.43 -7.09
CA LYS A 8 -7.56 -19.48 -7.01
C LYS A 8 -7.04 -18.37 -6.11
N CYS A 9 -6.74 -17.20 -6.67
CA CYS A 9 -6.35 -16.05 -5.88
C CYS A 9 -7.47 -15.82 -4.89
N GLU A 10 -7.16 -15.81 -3.59
CA GLU A 10 -8.14 -15.51 -2.54
C GLU A 10 -8.38 -14.00 -2.56
N VAL A 11 -9.04 -13.54 -3.62
CA VAL A 11 -9.55 -12.18 -3.74
C VAL A 11 -10.50 -11.97 -2.55
N ASN A 12 -10.32 -10.89 -1.79
CA ASN A 12 -11.07 -10.58 -0.57
C ASN A 12 -10.65 -11.37 0.69
N ASP A 13 -9.40 -11.82 0.75
CA ASP A 13 -8.84 -12.45 1.96
C ASP A 13 -8.51 -11.40 3.02
N THR A 14 -9.48 -11.12 3.90
CA THR A 14 -9.28 -10.17 5.01
C THR A 14 -8.44 -10.74 6.17
N LYS A 15 -8.04 -12.02 6.11
CA LYS A 15 -7.33 -12.71 7.22
C LYS A 15 -5.82 -12.72 7.07
N HIS A 16 -5.29 -12.24 5.94
CA HIS A 16 -3.86 -12.24 5.68
C HIS A 16 -3.40 -10.90 5.12
N LEU A 17 -2.17 -10.53 5.49
CA LEU A 17 -1.43 -9.45 4.88
C LEU A 17 -0.43 -10.02 3.86
N TYR A 18 -0.27 -9.33 2.74
CA TYR A 18 0.64 -9.69 1.66
C TYR A 18 1.67 -8.59 1.46
N HIS A 19 2.94 -8.93 1.58
CA HIS A 19 4.05 -8.04 1.26
C HIS A 19 4.67 -8.46 -0.08
N TYR A 20 4.58 -7.60 -1.08
CA TYR A 20 5.16 -7.82 -2.41
C TYR A 20 6.53 -7.14 -2.49
N TYR A 21 7.51 -7.84 -3.05
CA TYR A 21 8.87 -7.32 -3.16
C TYR A 21 9.64 -7.93 -4.33
N ASP A 22 10.73 -7.28 -4.73
CA ASP A 22 11.68 -7.82 -5.69
C ASP A 22 12.65 -8.78 -4.98
N LYS A 23 12.79 -10.02 -5.47
CA LYS A 23 13.67 -11.05 -4.90
C LYS A 23 15.14 -10.64 -4.81
N SER A 24 15.58 -9.68 -5.62
CA SER A 24 16.94 -9.16 -5.57
C SER A 24 17.20 -8.27 -4.34
N LYS A 25 16.15 -7.92 -3.60
CA LYS A 25 16.20 -7.03 -2.43
C LYS A 25 15.71 -7.76 -1.18
N PRO A 26 16.22 -7.40 0.01
CA PRO A 26 15.68 -7.92 1.27
C PRO A 26 14.20 -7.54 1.41
N PRO A 27 13.32 -8.50 1.82
CA PRO A 27 11.94 -8.20 2.13
C PRO A 27 11.79 -7.39 3.43
N LEU A 28 10.57 -6.94 3.70
CA LEU A 28 10.15 -6.30 4.95
C LEU A 28 10.98 -5.06 5.30
N ARG A 29 11.33 -4.28 4.29
CA ARG A 29 12.07 -3.01 4.46
C ARG A 29 11.33 -1.87 3.78
N ALA A 30 11.25 -0.75 4.50
CA ALA A 30 10.79 0.51 3.94
C ALA A 30 11.99 1.35 3.50
N ILE A 31 11.95 1.92 2.31
CA ILE A 31 12.98 2.86 1.84
C ILE A 31 13.06 4.10 2.75
N THR A 32 11.92 4.49 3.32
CA THR A 32 11.76 5.63 4.22
C THR A 32 12.26 5.38 5.63
N SER A 33 12.70 4.15 5.97
CA SER A 33 13.46 3.90 7.19
C SER A 33 14.91 4.43 7.11
N LEU A 34 15.38 4.76 5.90
CA LEU A 34 16.68 5.39 5.67
C LEU A 34 16.58 6.92 5.85
N SER A 35 17.70 7.59 6.04
CA SER A 35 17.74 9.05 5.87
C SER A 35 17.42 9.42 4.43
N HIS A 36 16.91 10.66 4.22
CA HIS A 36 16.57 11.15 2.89
C HIS A 36 17.70 10.95 1.87
N ASP A 37 18.94 11.36 2.22
CA ASP A 37 20.09 11.25 1.34
C ASP A 37 20.39 9.79 0.94
N LYS A 38 20.31 8.88 1.89
CA LYS A 38 20.54 7.44 1.62
C LYS A 38 19.41 6.83 0.79
N ALA A 39 18.16 7.21 1.07
CA ALA A 39 17.01 6.76 0.28
C ALA A 39 17.11 7.28 -1.16
N PHE A 40 17.47 8.55 -1.32
CA PHE A 40 17.69 9.18 -2.62
C PHE A 40 18.81 8.51 -3.41
N GLU A 41 19.96 8.23 -2.79
CA GLU A 41 21.06 7.48 -3.41
C GLU A 41 20.60 6.10 -3.92
N VAL A 42 19.85 5.36 -3.09
CA VAL A 42 19.34 4.03 -3.46
C VAL A 42 18.36 4.09 -4.64
N LEU A 43 17.46 5.09 -4.66
CA LEU A 43 16.45 5.23 -5.71
C LEU A 43 17.02 5.71 -7.04
N THR A 44 18.00 6.60 -7.00
CA THR A 44 18.59 7.19 -8.23
C THR A 44 19.63 6.29 -8.88
N LYS A 45 20.25 5.38 -8.14
CA LYS A 45 21.40 4.58 -8.60
C LYS A 45 21.14 3.75 -9.85
N HIS A 46 19.91 3.26 -10.05
CA HIS A 46 19.54 2.36 -11.15
C HIS A 46 18.18 2.74 -11.75
N SER A 47 17.84 4.01 -11.74
CA SER A 47 16.54 4.49 -12.21
C SER A 47 16.70 5.35 -13.47
N ASP A 48 15.79 5.16 -14.41
CA ASP A 48 15.63 6.01 -15.59
C ASP A 48 14.87 7.31 -15.30
N MET A 49 14.32 7.45 -14.07
CA MET A 49 13.63 8.67 -13.65
C MET A 49 14.61 9.74 -13.23
N SER A 50 14.23 11.02 -13.44
CA SER A 50 15.07 12.15 -13.06
C SER A 50 15.33 12.22 -11.55
N PRO A 51 16.47 12.78 -11.11
CA PRO A 51 16.72 13.04 -9.69
C PRO A 51 15.61 13.87 -9.01
N ASP A 52 15.10 14.90 -9.69
CA ASP A 52 14.01 15.76 -9.19
C ASP A 52 12.71 14.98 -8.95
N PHE A 53 12.43 13.97 -9.79
CA PHE A 53 11.29 13.08 -9.57
C PHE A 53 11.42 12.34 -8.24
N TRP A 54 12.59 11.76 -7.97
CA TRP A 54 12.80 10.97 -6.75
C TRP A 54 12.86 11.84 -5.50
N ASP A 55 13.43 13.04 -5.59
CA ASP A 55 13.44 13.99 -4.48
C ASP A 55 12.00 14.40 -4.09
N ASN A 56 11.20 14.80 -5.07
CA ASN A 56 9.79 15.15 -4.85
C ASN A 56 8.98 13.95 -4.31
N TRP A 57 9.21 12.75 -4.86
CA TRP A 57 8.53 11.54 -4.41
C TRP A 57 8.87 11.22 -2.96
N LEU A 58 10.14 11.28 -2.57
CA LEU A 58 10.60 11.02 -1.20
C LEU A 58 10.01 12.05 -0.23
N ASN A 59 10.09 13.33 -0.56
CA ASN A 59 9.55 14.40 0.29
C ASN A 59 8.05 14.19 0.54
N LYS A 60 7.28 13.88 -0.52
CA LYS A 60 5.87 13.55 -0.37
C LYS A 60 5.67 12.28 0.48
N ARG A 61 6.43 11.22 0.23
CA ARG A 61 6.28 9.95 0.95
C ARG A 61 6.52 10.10 2.44
N TYR A 62 7.60 10.79 2.84
CA TYR A 62 7.86 11.09 4.27
C TYR A 62 6.73 11.91 4.91
N ALA A 63 6.20 12.89 4.19
CA ALA A 63 5.08 13.71 4.68
C ALA A 63 3.79 12.90 4.85
N ASP A 64 3.47 12.05 3.87
CA ASP A 64 2.29 11.18 3.91
C ASP A 64 2.41 10.16 5.05
N GLU A 65 3.56 9.49 5.20
CA GLU A 65 3.80 8.53 6.30
C GLU A 65 3.69 9.19 7.67
N LYS A 66 4.23 10.40 7.82
CA LYS A 66 4.05 11.17 9.06
C LYS A 66 2.57 11.43 9.33
N THR A 67 1.81 11.84 8.32
CA THR A 67 0.37 12.10 8.43
C THR A 67 -0.40 10.83 8.82
N VAL A 68 -0.11 9.71 8.15
CA VAL A 68 -0.70 8.40 8.45
C VAL A 68 -0.40 8.00 9.90
N ARG A 69 0.86 8.14 10.31
CA ARG A 69 1.30 7.80 11.67
C ARG A 69 0.60 8.66 12.74
N ASP A 70 0.54 9.97 12.54
CA ASP A 70 -0.10 10.89 13.48
C ASP A 70 -1.61 10.61 13.61
N LYS A 71 -2.29 10.35 12.49
CA LYS A 71 -3.69 9.94 12.48
C LYS A 71 -3.89 8.59 13.17
N PHE A 72 -3.00 7.63 12.94
CA PHE A 72 -3.07 6.32 13.60
C PHE A 72 -2.95 6.45 15.13
N ILE A 73 -2.03 7.27 15.62
CA ILE A 73 -1.90 7.57 17.04
C ILE A 73 -3.19 8.20 17.59
N SER A 74 -3.80 9.14 16.85
CA SER A 74 -5.01 9.84 17.28
C SER A 74 -6.22 8.93 17.48
N ILE A 75 -6.25 7.78 16.80
CA ILE A 75 -7.30 6.75 16.95
C ILE A 75 -6.88 5.60 17.89
N GLY A 76 -5.83 5.80 18.68
CA GLY A 76 -5.35 4.85 19.69
C GLY A 76 -4.37 3.79 19.19
N GLY A 77 -3.80 3.97 18.01
CA GLY A 77 -2.69 3.15 17.51
C GLY A 77 -1.39 3.41 18.26
N ARG A 78 -0.50 2.43 18.28
CA ARG A 78 0.79 2.46 18.96
C ARG A 78 1.93 2.10 18.00
N PRO A 79 2.22 2.93 16.99
CA PRO A 79 3.30 2.68 16.05
C PRO A 79 4.65 2.76 16.77
N VAL A 80 5.48 1.72 16.62
CA VAL A 80 6.84 1.63 17.21
C VAL A 80 7.83 2.34 16.29
N ASN A 81 7.84 1.97 15.01
CA ASN A 81 8.78 2.50 14.03
C ASN A 81 8.33 3.86 13.47
N SER A 82 9.28 4.65 12.95
CA SER A 82 9.00 5.94 12.30
C SER A 82 8.48 5.76 10.88
N ALA A 83 8.87 4.68 10.21
CA ALA A 83 8.44 4.29 8.86
C ALA A 83 7.77 2.92 8.90
N PRO A 84 6.69 2.68 8.12
CA PRO A 84 6.00 1.41 8.10
C PRO A 84 6.59 0.48 7.05
N VAL A 85 6.43 -0.82 7.26
CA VAL A 85 6.50 -1.79 6.15
C VAL A 85 5.12 -1.90 5.51
N TYR A 86 5.08 -1.83 4.18
CA TYR A 86 3.84 -1.84 3.41
C TYR A 86 3.37 -3.25 3.07
N PHE A 87 2.09 -3.48 3.28
CA PHE A 87 1.39 -4.71 2.93
C PHE A 87 0.07 -4.35 2.24
N THR A 88 -0.56 -5.34 1.61
CA THR A 88 -1.97 -5.29 1.26
C THR A 88 -2.77 -6.21 2.17
N LEU A 89 -3.98 -5.80 2.55
CA LEU A 89 -4.93 -6.71 3.17
C LEU A 89 -5.58 -7.54 2.07
N GLY A 90 -5.28 -8.83 2.04
CA GLY A 90 -5.62 -9.70 0.92
C GLY A 90 -4.65 -9.63 -0.26
N ALA A 91 -4.76 -10.59 -1.15
CA ALA A 91 -3.95 -10.66 -2.35
C ALA A 91 -4.39 -9.59 -3.37
N ASN A 92 -3.42 -9.02 -4.09
CA ASN A 92 -3.68 -8.04 -5.15
C ASN A 92 -2.90 -8.40 -6.42
N GLU A 93 -3.62 -8.61 -7.53
CA GLU A 93 -3.00 -8.97 -8.82
C GLU A 93 -2.25 -7.80 -9.45
N GLY A 94 -2.73 -6.56 -9.24
CA GLY A 94 -2.05 -5.36 -9.75
C GLY A 94 -0.67 -5.19 -9.16
N MET A 95 -0.49 -5.46 -7.87
CA MET A 95 0.82 -5.37 -7.21
C MET A 95 1.84 -6.35 -7.79
N LYS A 96 1.39 -7.47 -8.37
CA LYS A 96 2.27 -8.44 -9.00
C LYS A 96 2.96 -7.90 -10.26
N THR A 97 2.41 -6.89 -10.89
CA THR A 97 2.98 -6.27 -12.09
C THR A 97 4.03 -5.19 -11.81
N TRP A 98 4.25 -4.86 -10.53
CA TRP A 98 5.16 -3.76 -10.15
C TRP A 98 6.62 -4.18 -10.06
N PHE A 99 6.89 -5.49 -10.05
CA PHE A 99 8.23 -6.04 -9.84
C PHE A 99 8.60 -7.01 -10.96
N ASP A 100 9.77 -6.81 -11.58
CA ASP A 100 10.28 -7.71 -12.63
C ASP A 100 10.62 -9.10 -12.05
N ASN A 101 11.11 -9.13 -10.82
CA ASN A 101 11.51 -10.37 -10.13
C ASN A 101 10.68 -10.57 -8.87
N LEU A 102 9.37 -10.71 -9.09
CA LEU A 102 8.37 -10.76 -8.04
C LEU A 102 8.55 -11.89 -7.03
N ALA A 103 8.41 -11.53 -5.75
CA ALA A 103 8.07 -12.43 -4.66
C ALA A 103 7.03 -11.79 -3.74
N TRP A 104 6.41 -12.61 -2.90
CA TRP A 104 5.52 -12.11 -1.84
C TRP A 104 5.63 -12.99 -0.60
N ILE A 105 5.31 -12.37 0.54
CA ILE A 105 5.15 -13.04 1.83
C ILE A 105 3.70 -12.89 2.22
N LYS A 106 3.05 -13.99 2.60
CA LYS A 106 1.69 -14.05 3.13
C LYS A 106 1.76 -14.34 4.62
N ILE A 107 1.21 -13.45 5.46
CA ILE A 107 1.24 -13.58 6.92
C ILE A 107 -0.19 -13.44 7.45
N PRO A 108 -0.67 -14.36 8.32
CA PRO A 108 -1.97 -14.18 8.98
C PRO A 108 -2.01 -12.88 9.78
N VAL A 109 -3.13 -12.17 9.72
CA VAL A 109 -3.33 -10.92 10.50
C VAL A 109 -3.17 -11.17 12.00
N SER A 110 -3.47 -12.38 12.47
CA SER A 110 -3.31 -12.79 13.88
C SER A 110 -1.88 -12.82 14.38
N GLU A 111 -0.88 -12.82 13.48
CA GLU A 111 0.54 -12.80 13.84
C GLU A 111 1.07 -11.38 14.14
N PHE A 112 0.24 -10.35 13.89
CA PHE A 112 0.64 -8.96 14.11
C PHE A 112 0.06 -8.40 15.42
N ASP A 113 0.83 -7.52 16.08
CA ASP A 113 0.24 -6.61 17.07
C ASP A 113 -0.61 -5.56 16.34
N LEU A 114 -1.92 -5.75 16.36
CA LEU A 114 -2.87 -4.86 15.66
C LEU A 114 -2.92 -3.43 16.24
N ASP A 115 -2.31 -3.19 17.40
CA ASP A 115 -2.10 -1.83 17.89
C ASP A 115 -0.95 -1.13 17.15
N ALA A 116 -0.13 -1.88 16.42
CA ALA A 116 0.95 -1.36 15.57
C ALA A 116 0.67 -1.51 14.07
N VAL A 117 -0.57 -1.80 13.66
CA VAL A 117 -0.95 -1.90 12.24
C VAL A 117 -2.10 -0.96 11.93
N SER A 118 -1.88 -0.04 10.99
CA SER A 118 -2.90 0.84 10.44
C SER A 118 -3.29 0.45 9.02
N PHE A 119 -4.49 0.84 8.61
CA PHE A 119 -5.03 0.54 7.29
C PHE A 119 -5.52 1.81 6.60
N ALA A 120 -5.38 1.86 5.27
CA ALA A 120 -6.02 2.86 4.41
C ALA A 120 -6.89 2.12 3.37
N TYR A 121 -8.08 2.67 3.09
CA TYR A 121 -8.97 2.12 2.08
C TYR A 121 -8.56 2.62 0.70
N GLY A 122 -7.43 2.11 0.22
CA GLY A 122 -6.74 2.48 -1.02
C GLY A 122 -5.26 2.73 -0.80
N ASP A 123 -4.56 3.10 -1.86
CA ASP A 123 -3.16 3.54 -1.83
C ASP A 123 -3.02 4.83 -1.04
N SER A 124 -2.28 4.83 0.06
CA SER A 124 -2.10 6.01 0.92
C SER A 124 -1.49 7.19 0.18
N PHE A 125 -0.61 6.98 -0.79
CA PHE A 125 -0.02 8.05 -1.61
C PHE A 125 -1.08 8.84 -2.38
N ALA A 126 -2.19 8.19 -2.73
CA ALA A 126 -3.30 8.78 -3.45
C ALA A 126 -4.41 9.28 -2.50
N VAL A 127 -4.85 8.44 -1.54
CA VAL A 127 -5.98 8.80 -0.65
C VAL A 127 -5.65 9.91 0.35
N PHE A 128 -4.36 10.21 0.57
CA PHE A 128 -3.91 11.37 1.35
C PHE A 128 -3.58 12.61 0.50
N ASN A 129 -3.83 12.55 -0.81
CA ASN A 129 -3.67 13.71 -1.68
C ASN A 129 -4.95 14.56 -1.70
N PRO A 130 -4.95 15.79 -1.13
CA PRO A 130 -6.15 16.64 -1.07
C PRO A 130 -6.73 16.99 -2.44
N SER A 131 -5.88 17.00 -3.49
CA SER A 131 -6.33 17.31 -4.86
C SER A 131 -7.19 16.20 -5.49
N LEU A 132 -7.19 15.02 -4.88
CA LEU A 132 -7.94 13.85 -5.33
C LEU A 132 -9.13 13.55 -4.42
N ASP A 133 -9.39 14.37 -3.41
CA ASP A 133 -10.47 14.18 -2.44
C ASP A 133 -11.83 14.16 -3.13
N THR A 134 -12.55 13.07 -2.94
CA THR A 134 -13.89 12.84 -3.52
C THR A 134 -15.01 13.09 -2.52
N GLY A 135 -14.68 13.50 -1.29
CA GLY A 135 -15.64 13.67 -0.21
C GLY A 135 -16.13 12.38 0.45
N GLU A 136 -15.54 11.24 0.10
CA GLU A 136 -15.86 9.97 0.74
C GLU A 136 -15.34 9.90 2.18
N GLU A 137 -16.07 9.26 3.08
CA GLU A 137 -15.72 9.22 4.52
C GLU A 137 -14.38 8.56 4.82
N TRP A 138 -13.90 7.71 3.95
CA TRP A 138 -12.61 7.02 4.09
C TRP A 138 -11.43 7.82 3.51
N TRP A 139 -11.68 8.91 2.77
CA TRP A 139 -10.63 9.71 2.15
C TRP A 139 -9.76 10.41 3.21
N GLY A 140 -8.45 10.30 3.06
CA GLY A 140 -7.50 10.87 4.00
C GLY A 140 -7.60 10.31 5.41
N GLN A 141 -8.23 9.16 5.62
CA GLN A 141 -8.39 8.54 6.93
C GLN A 141 -7.53 7.28 7.06
N VAL A 142 -7.18 6.96 8.29
CA VAL A 142 -6.61 5.67 8.68
C VAL A 142 -7.56 4.94 9.60
N PHE A 143 -7.48 3.62 9.57
CA PHE A 143 -8.37 2.74 10.28
C PHE A 143 -7.60 1.71 11.08
N ARG A 144 -8.18 1.30 12.19
CA ARG A 144 -7.78 0.07 12.87
C ARG A 144 -8.42 -1.12 12.14
N TYR A 145 -7.89 -2.31 12.33
CA TYR A 145 -8.36 -3.51 11.63
C TYR A 145 -9.88 -3.71 11.70
N LYS A 146 -10.48 -3.58 12.90
CA LYS A 146 -11.93 -3.76 13.07
C LYS A 146 -12.76 -2.73 12.29
N ASP A 147 -12.28 -1.50 12.20
CA ASP A 147 -12.98 -0.44 11.47
C ASP A 147 -12.80 -0.60 9.96
N MET A 148 -11.65 -1.10 9.52
CA MET A 148 -11.44 -1.48 8.14
C MET A 148 -12.38 -2.61 7.71
N LEU A 149 -12.60 -3.63 8.56
CA LEU A 149 -13.59 -4.68 8.26
C LEU A 149 -15.02 -4.13 8.12
N ARG A 150 -15.42 -3.11 8.92
CA ARG A 150 -16.72 -2.43 8.76
C ARG A 150 -16.82 -1.65 7.45
N LEU A 151 -15.73 -1.03 7.01
CA LEU A 151 -15.69 -0.37 5.69
C LEU A 151 -15.86 -1.37 4.56
N ILE A 152 -15.17 -2.52 4.63
CA ILE A 152 -15.32 -3.60 3.66
C ILE A 152 -16.76 -4.11 3.62
N ASP A 153 -17.40 -4.27 4.78
CA ASP A 153 -18.80 -4.69 4.87
C ASP A 153 -19.73 -3.66 4.20
N ARG A 154 -19.44 -2.37 4.35
CA ARG A 154 -20.25 -1.27 3.82
C ARG A 154 -20.04 -0.99 2.34
N TYR A 155 -18.80 -0.96 1.87
CA TYR A 155 -18.42 -0.51 0.52
C TYR A 155 -17.94 -1.64 -0.39
N GLY A 156 -17.74 -2.83 0.15
CA GLY A 156 -17.08 -3.93 -0.52
C GLY A 156 -15.57 -3.90 -0.37
N TYR A 157 -14.92 -4.87 -0.97
CA TYR A 157 -13.47 -4.89 -1.10
C TYR A 157 -13.09 -4.12 -2.37
N PRO A 158 -12.05 -3.24 -2.33
CA PRO A 158 -11.62 -2.55 -3.53
C PRO A 158 -11.20 -3.56 -4.59
N GLU A 159 -11.93 -3.60 -5.68
CA GLU A 159 -11.59 -4.47 -6.81
C GLU A 159 -10.65 -3.72 -7.75
N ASP A 160 -9.65 -4.43 -8.28
CA ASP A 160 -8.94 -3.94 -9.46
C ASP A 160 -9.96 -3.84 -10.61
N PRO A 161 -10.20 -2.65 -11.17
CA PRO A 161 -10.98 -2.58 -12.39
C PRO A 161 -10.29 -3.45 -13.45
N PRO A 162 -11.03 -4.14 -14.35
CA PRO A 162 -10.43 -4.92 -15.40
C PRO A 162 -9.49 -4.02 -16.22
N TYR A 163 -8.21 -4.24 -16.05
CA TYR A 163 -7.16 -3.36 -16.56
C TYR A 163 -6.94 -3.68 -18.05
N ASP A 164 -7.51 -2.88 -18.93
CA ASP A 164 -7.02 -2.80 -20.30
C ASP A 164 -5.82 -1.85 -20.36
N MET A 165 -4.63 -2.43 -20.17
CA MET A 165 -3.36 -1.69 -20.23
C MET A 165 -3.08 -1.04 -21.60
N LYS A 166 -3.78 -1.44 -22.66
CA LYS A 166 -3.55 -0.95 -24.02
C LYS A 166 -4.22 0.40 -24.29
N ASN A 167 -5.27 0.74 -23.57
CA ASN A 167 -6.05 1.94 -23.79
C ASN A 167 -5.93 2.92 -22.61
N ARG A 168 -4.74 3.48 -22.41
CA ARG A 168 -4.46 4.54 -21.42
C ARG A 168 -5.19 5.87 -21.75
N ILE A 169 -6.46 5.81 -22.07
CA ILE A 169 -7.29 7.01 -22.17
C ILE A 169 -8.05 7.13 -20.84
N PHE A 170 -7.72 8.10 -20.01
CA PHE A 170 -8.34 8.33 -18.72
C PHE A 170 -9.46 9.38 -18.87
N PRO A 171 -10.76 9.06 -18.75
CA PRO A 171 -11.79 10.06 -18.54
C PRO A 171 -11.62 10.75 -17.19
N ASN A 172 -12.15 11.97 -17.07
CA ASN A 172 -11.92 12.87 -15.92
C ASN A 172 -12.37 12.36 -14.55
N ASP A 173 -13.17 11.28 -14.48
CA ASP A 173 -13.67 10.67 -13.24
C ASP A 173 -12.78 9.54 -12.68
N ARG A 174 -11.58 9.37 -13.20
CA ARG A 174 -10.76 8.15 -13.06
C ARG A 174 -9.72 8.16 -11.96
N HIS A 175 -9.49 9.27 -11.32
CA HIS A 175 -8.50 9.31 -10.22
C HIS A 175 -8.92 8.38 -9.07
N ILE A 176 -10.21 8.21 -8.84
CA ILE A 176 -10.76 7.31 -7.81
C ILE A 176 -10.38 5.86 -8.07
N HIS A 177 -10.51 5.37 -9.31
CA HIS A 177 -10.21 3.99 -9.66
C HIS A 177 -8.72 3.64 -9.55
N LEU A 178 -7.83 4.61 -9.70
CA LEU A 178 -6.40 4.43 -9.48
C LEU A 178 -6.04 4.31 -7.99
N CYS A 179 -6.86 4.89 -7.12
CA CYS A 179 -6.60 4.97 -5.68
C CYS A 179 -7.14 3.78 -4.90
N LEU A 180 -8.14 3.06 -5.44
CA LEU A 180 -8.89 2.02 -4.74
C LEU A 180 -8.54 0.61 -5.18
N LYS A 181 -7.30 0.37 -5.59
CA LYS A 181 -6.92 -0.95 -6.10
C LYS A 181 -6.77 -2.02 -5.03
N TYR A 182 -6.55 -1.63 -3.79
CA TYR A 182 -6.30 -2.53 -2.67
C TYR A 182 -6.48 -1.78 -1.35
N ILE A 183 -6.59 -2.52 -0.27
CA ILE A 183 -6.49 -1.96 1.07
C ILE A 183 -5.03 -2.01 1.48
N GLU A 184 -4.44 -0.85 1.70
CA GLU A 184 -3.06 -0.75 2.16
C GLU A 184 -2.99 -0.97 3.67
N ALA A 185 -2.02 -1.76 4.11
CA ALA A 185 -1.71 -1.96 5.51
C ALA A 185 -0.29 -1.47 5.80
N HIS A 186 -0.16 -0.69 6.86
CA HIS A 186 1.09 -0.12 7.33
C HIS A 186 1.47 -0.81 8.63
N VAL A 187 2.51 -1.66 8.59
CA VAL A 187 3.05 -2.34 9.77
C VAL A 187 4.16 -1.49 10.36
N TRP A 188 3.96 -0.98 11.58
CA TRP A 188 4.82 -0.03 12.29
C TRP A 188 5.70 -0.69 13.35
N SER A 189 5.83 -1.99 13.34
CA SER A 189 6.69 -2.78 14.22
C SER A 189 7.62 -3.69 13.43
N ASP A 190 8.63 -4.24 14.10
CA ASP A 190 9.49 -5.27 13.55
C ASP A 190 8.79 -6.63 13.49
#